data_113a90a9d8ea86ab47c5544486165d76
#
_entry.id   113a90a9d8ea86ab47c5544486165d76
#
_cell.length_a   1.000
_cell.length_b   1.000
_cell.length_c   1.000
_cell.angle_alpha   90.00
_cell.angle_beta   90.00
_cell.angle_gamma   90.00
#
_symmetry.space_group_name_H-M   'P 1'
#
loop_
_entity.id
_entity.type
_entity.pdbx_description
1 polymer ?
#
loop_
_entity_poly.entity_id
_entity_poly.type
_entity_poly.pdbx_seq_one_letter_code
_entity_poly.pdbx_strand_id
1 'polypeptide(L)'
;MQNFLVLFLAPSSVIEEWMKTPQAEREAAEKKMHEDWDVWMASHGSMIKQTNSGGKTKKVSLSGVSDTKNDIMLYSVIEAESHEVAANAFVGHPHLTIPQATIEVMAIRPM
;
A
#
# COMPACT_ATOMS: atom_id res chain seq x y z
N MET A 1 -15.98 15.03 -6.86
CA MET A 1 -14.88 14.24 -6.29
C MET A 1 -14.16 13.48 -7.37
N GLN A 2 -12.87 13.30 -7.22
CA GLN A 2 -12.02 12.57 -8.13
C GLN A 2 -11.60 11.25 -7.50
N ASN A 3 -11.32 10.26 -8.35
CA ASN A 3 -10.85 8.95 -7.90
C ASN A 3 -9.33 8.83 -8.07
N PHE A 4 -8.69 8.14 -7.15
CA PHE A 4 -7.24 7.91 -7.16
C PHE A 4 -6.94 6.45 -6.83
N LEU A 5 -5.89 5.94 -7.46
CA LEU A 5 -5.32 4.63 -7.13
C LEU A 5 -4.13 4.88 -6.21
N VAL A 6 -4.17 4.27 -5.04
CA VAL A 6 -3.10 4.39 -4.04
C VAL A 6 -2.33 3.09 -4.00
N LEU A 7 -1.03 3.17 -4.23
CA LEU A 7 -0.13 2.01 -4.22
C LEU A 7 0.75 2.08 -2.98
N PHE A 8 0.70 1.04 -2.17
CA PHE A 8 1.52 0.90 -0.97
C PHE A 8 2.70 0.02 -1.32
N LEU A 9 3.88 0.61 -1.38
CA LEU A 9 5.08 -0.01 -1.94
C LEU A 9 6.12 -0.26 -0.84
N ALA A 10 6.79 -1.40 -0.93
CA ALA A 10 8.00 -1.68 -0.17
C ALA A 10 8.85 -2.66 -0.96
N PRO A 11 10.19 -2.48 -0.99
CA PRO A 11 11.05 -3.42 -1.72
C PRO A 11 10.86 -4.85 -1.23
N SER A 12 10.77 -5.81 -2.16
CA SER A 12 10.61 -7.22 -1.82
C SER A 12 11.74 -7.73 -0.93
N SER A 13 12.96 -7.21 -1.12
CA SER A 13 14.11 -7.55 -0.27
C SER A 13 13.91 -7.16 1.20
N VAL A 14 13.24 -6.04 1.46
CA VAL A 14 12.92 -5.59 2.82
C VAL A 14 11.90 -6.55 3.46
N ILE A 15 10.91 -6.97 2.70
CA ILE A 15 9.88 -7.91 3.18
C ILE A 15 10.50 -9.29 3.44
N GLU A 16 11.38 -9.77 2.55
CA GLU A 16 12.10 -11.04 2.74
C GLU A 16 12.95 -11.01 4.01
N GLU A 17 13.64 -9.91 4.25
CA GLU A 17 14.45 -9.74 5.46
C GLU A 17 13.57 -9.69 6.72
N TRP A 18 12.43 -9.01 6.64
CA TRP A 18 11.45 -8.93 7.71
C TRP A 18 10.94 -10.32 8.10
N MET A 19 10.69 -11.20 7.12
CA MET A 19 10.19 -12.56 7.36
C MET A 19 11.18 -13.44 8.12
N LYS A 20 12.46 -13.05 8.20
CA LYS A 20 13.49 -13.73 9.00
C LYS A 20 13.46 -13.34 10.47
N THR A 21 12.73 -12.27 10.82
CA THR A 21 12.56 -11.82 12.20
C THR A 21 11.80 -12.88 13.00
N PRO A 22 12.13 -13.12 14.28
CA PRO A 22 11.42 -14.08 15.12
C PRO A 22 9.90 -13.81 15.13
N GLN A 23 9.11 -14.88 15.13
CA GLN A 23 7.66 -14.80 15.02
C GLN A 23 7.03 -13.89 16.08
N ALA A 24 7.48 -13.98 17.31
CA ALA A 24 6.93 -13.17 18.40
C ALA A 24 7.13 -11.67 18.17
N GLU A 25 8.30 -11.29 17.64
CA GLU A 25 8.59 -9.88 17.29
C GLU A 25 7.75 -9.41 16.11
N ARG A 26 7.58 -10.28 15.11
CA ARG A 26 6.72 -9.97 13.94
C ARG A 26 5.29 -9.75 14.36
N GLU A 27 4.74 -10.63 15.18
CA GLU A 27 3.36 -10.53 15.67
C GLU A 27 3.13 -9.24 16.46
N ALA A 28 4.08 -8.86 17.32
CA ALA A 28 3.99 -7.63 18.10
C ALA A 28 4.00 -6.39 17.20
N ALA A 29 4.88 -6.37 16.20
CA ALA A 29 4.97 -5.26 15.25
C ALA A 29 3.74 -5.19 14.34
N GLU A 30 3.24 -6.33 13.88
CA GLU A 30 2.03 -6.40 13.06
C GLU A 30 0.81 -5.91 13.84
N LYS A 31 0.71 -6.27 15.11
CA LYS A 31 -0.36 -5.78 16.00
C LYS A 31 -0.33 -4.27 16.12
N LYS A 32 0.88 -3.70 16.34
CA LYS A 32 1.03 -2.25 16.43
C LYS A 32 0.68 -1.57 15.11
N MET A 33 1.12 -2.13 14.00
CA MET A 33 0.80 -1.61 12.67
C MET A 33 -0.72 -1.60 12.46
N HIS A 34 -1.40 -2.67 12.85
CA HIS A 34 -2.84 -2.79 12.72
C HIS A 34 -3.56 -1.73 13.58
N GLU A 35 -3.12 -1.54 14.81
CA GLU A 35 -3.67 -0.52 15.71
C GLU A 35 -3.47 0.89 15.13
N ASP A 36 -2.28 1.21 14.63
CA ASP A 36 -1.98 2.50 14.04
C ASP A 36 -2.79 2.71 12.76
N TRP A 37 -3.00 1.66 11.98
CA TRP A 37 -3.83 1.71 10.77
C TRP A 37 -5.28 2.03 11.11
N ASP A 38 -5.81 1.41 12.16
CA ASP A 38 -7.18 1.69 12.64
C ASP A 38 -7.34 3.14 13.06
N VAL A 39 -6.33 3.73 13.70
CA VAL A 39 -6.32 5.14 14.07
C VAL A 39 -6.37 6.01 12.80
N TRP A 40 -5.55 5.69 11.79
CA TRP A 40 -5.56 6.41 10.52
C TRP A 40 -6.91 6.29 9.82
N MET A 41 -7.50 5.08 9.81
CA MET A 41 -8.81 4.83 9.21
C MET A 41 -9.93 5.61 9.91
N ALA A 42 -9.84 5.82 11.22
CA ALA A 42 -10.82 6.61 11.94
C ALA A 42 -10.88 8.07 11.43
N SER A 43 -9.74 8.62 10.98
CA SER A 43 -9.66 9.98 10.47
C SER A 43 -9.88 10.08 8.96
N HIS A 44 -9.55 9.05 8.20
CA HIS A 44 -9.48 9.12 6.72
C HIS A 44 -10.32 8.06 6.02
N GLY A 45 -10.92 7.14 6.75
CA GLY A 45 -11.60 5.98 6.17
C GLY A 45 -12.76 6.32 5.24
N SER A 46 -13.39 7.49 5.44
CA SER A 46 -14.52 7.91 4.60
C SER A 46 -14.12 8.11 3.12
N MET A 47 -12.85 8.37 2.83
CA MET A 47 -12.38 8.54 1.47
C MET A 47 -12.06 7.19 0.77
N ILE A 48 -11.94 6.10 1.54
CA ILE A 48 -11.54 4.80 1.02
C ILE A 48 -12.75 4.06 0.44
N LYS A 49 -12.68 3.71 -0.85
CA LYS A 49 -13.70 2.89 -1.51
C LYS A 49 -13.41 1.41 -1.38
N GLN A 50 -12.14 1.02 -1.52
CA GLN A 50 -11.71 -0.36 -1.35
C GLN A 50 -10.21 -0.40 -1.05
N THR A 51 -9.79 -1.43 -0.35
CA THR A 51 -8.38 -1.75 -0.11
C THR A 51 -8.21 -3.26 -0.23
N ASN A 52 -7.21 -3.69 -1.01
CA ASN A 52 -6.90 -5.10 -1.18
C ASN A 52 -5.39 -5.31 -1.13
N SER A 53 -4.96 -6.44 -0.58
CA SER A 53 -3.55 -6.81 -0.64
C SER A 53 -3.19 -7.40 -2.00
N GLY A 54 -1.95 -7.17 -2.43
CA GLY A 54 -1.42 -7.78 -3.64
C GLY A 54 -1.03 -9.23 -3.39
N GLY A 55 -1.25 -10.08 -4.40
CA GLY A 55 -0.84 -11.47 -4.38
C GLY A 55 0.26 -11.74 -5.38
N LYS A 56 0.33 -12.97 -5.87
CA LYS A 56 1.30 -13.38 -6.88
C LYS A 56 1.08 -12.60 -8.18
N THR A 57 2.18 -12.24 -8.83
CA THR A 57 2.15 -11.44 -10.04
C THR A 57 2.68 -12.23 -11.23
N LYS A 58 2.00 -12.14 -12.36
CA LYS A 58 2.49 -12.61 -13.65
C LYS A 58 2.71 -11.42 -14.56
N LYS A 59 3.83 -11.46 -15.26
CA LYS A 59 4.22 -10.43 -16.21
C LYS A 59 3.89 -10.89 -17.62
N VAL A 60 3.21 -10.04 -18.37
CA VAL A 60 2.91 -10.28 -19.79
C VAL A 60 3.75 -9.34 -20.63
N SER A 61 4.49 -9.88 -21.59
CA SER A 61 5.33 -9.12 -22.52
C SER A 61 5.19 -9.70 -23.91
N LEU A 62 5.89 -9.11 -24.89
CA LEU A 62 5.90 -9.63 -26.27
C LEU A 62 6.46 -11.06 -26.33
N SER A 63 7.30 -11.46 -25.39
CA SER A 63 7.86 -12.82 -25.32
C SER A 63 6.96 -13.84 -24.60
N GLY A 64 5.84 -13.40 -24.06
CA GLY A 64 4.87 -14.28 -23.40
C GLY A 64 4.61 -13.91 -21.93
N VAL A 65 4.27 -14.93 -21.16
CA VAL A 65 3.90 -14.79 -19.73
C VAL A 65 5.01 -15.37 -18.86
N SER A 66 5.38 -14.64 -17.82
CA SER A 66 6.38 -15.10 -16.85
C SER A 66 5.96 -14.73 -15.43
N ASP A 67 6.49 -15.46 -14.46
CA ASP A 67 6.31 -15.10 -13.06
C ASP A 67 7.23 -13.94 -12.72
N THR A 68 6.75 -13.03 -11.87
CA THR A 68 7.54 -11.89 -11.43
C THR A 68 7.13 -11.47 -10.02
N LYS A 69 7.90 -10.55 -9.47
CA LYS A 69 7.57 -9.86 -8.22
C LYS A 69 7.62 -8.36 -8.50
N ASN A 70 6.79 -7.60 -7.80
CA ASN A 70 6.88 -6.15 -7.79
C ASN A 70 6.84 -5.66 -6.34
N ASP A 71 6.98 -4.37 -6.14
CA ASP A 71 7.06 -3.78 -4.81
C ASP A 71 5.68 -3.39 -4.26
N ILE A 72 4.60 -3.67 -4.98
CA ILE A 72 3.25 -3.32 -4.54
C ILE A 72 2.77 -4.33 -3.50
N MET A 73 2.59 -3.88 -2.27
CA MET A 73 2.10 -4.73 -1.18
C MET A 73 0.58 -4.78 -1.14
N LEU A 74 -0.04 -3.62 -1.30
CA LEU A 74 -1.50 -3.50 -1.36
C LEU A 74 -1.88 -2.22 -2.11
N TYR A 75 -3.16 -2.10 -2.42
CA TYR A 75 -3.66 -0.92 -3.10
C TYR A 75 -5.02 -0.51 -2.56
N SER A 76 -5.33 0.77 -2.72
CA SER A 76 -6.64 1.32 -2.40
C SER A 76 -7.18 2.12 -3.58
N VAL A 77 -8.49 2.16 -3.70
CA VAL A 77 -9.17 3.15 -4.53
C VAL A 77 -9.84 4.12 -3.58
N ILE A 78 -9.59 5.41 -3.79
CA ILE A 78 -10.09 6.48 -2.91
C ILE A 78 -10.78 7.57 -3.72
N GLU A 79 -11.59 8.37 -3.03
CA GLU A 79 -12.16 9.62 -3.54
C GLU A 79 -11.63 10.80 -2.74
N ALA A 80 -11.28 11.88 -3.42
CA ALA A 80 -10.86 13.12 -2.78
C ALA A 80 -11.18 14.31 -3.69
N GLU A 81 -11.21 15.51 -3.12
CA GLU A 81 -11.52 16.74 -3.86
C GLU A 81 -10.45 17.07 -4.89
N SER A 82 -9.18 16.78 -4.56
CA SER A 82 -8.05 17.07 -5.45
C SER A 82 -6.93 16.06 -5.25
N HIS A 83 -5.98 16.07 -6.18
CA HIS A 83 -4.79 15.21 -6.09
C HIS A 83 -3.95 15.55 -4.86
N GLU A 84 -3.82 16.84 -4.54
CA GLU A 84 -3.09 17.28 -3.34
C GLU A 84 -3.75 16.79 -2.05
N VAL A 85 -5.06 16.92 -1.94
CA VAL A 85 -5.81 16.44 -0.78
C VAL A 85 -5.64 14.93 -0.64
N ALA A 86 -5.73 14.18 -1.75
CA ALA A 86 -5.54 12.74 -1.76
C ALA A 86 -4.15 12.36 -1.24
N ALA A 87 -3.10 12.96 -1.79
CA ALA A 87 -1.72 12.65 -1.42
C ALA A 87 -1.42 13.04 0.04
N ASN A 88 -1.85 14.22 0.46
CA ASN A 88 -1.58 14.71 1.82
C ASN A 88 -2.25 13.86 2.91
N ALA A 89 -3.34 13.18 2.59
CA ALA A 89 -4.01 12.28 3.53
C ALA A 89 -3.10 11.14 4.01
N PHE A 90 -2.11 10.75 3.19
CA PHE A 90 -1.19 9.64 3.49
C PHE A 90 0.12 10.08 4.15
N VAL A 91 0.32 11.36 4.38
CA VAL A 91 1.47 11.83 5.15
C VAL A 91 1.36 11.27 6.57
N GLY A 92 2.41 10.61 7.03
CA GLY A 92 2.42 9.98 8.36
C GLY A 92 1.65 8.67 8.45
N HIS A 93 1.21 8.10 7.32
CA HIS A 93 0.52 6.80 7.32
C HIS A 93 1.43 5.70 7.90
N PRO A 94 0.87 4.75 8.70
CA PRO A 94 1.68 3.69 9.33
C PRO A 94 2.51 2.83 8.38
N HIS A 95 2.06 2.62 7.14
CA HIS A 95 2.83 1.90 6.13
C HIS A 95 4.24 2.46 5.95
N LEU A 96 4.39 3.78 6.13
CA LEU A 96 5.68 4.47 5.95
C LEU A 96 6.69 4.14 7.05
N THR A 97 6.30 3.43 8.10
CA THR A 97 7.23 2.95 9.14
C THR A 97 8.03 1.72 8.68
N ILE A 98 7.61 1.05 7.61
CA ILE A 98 8.37 -0.03 7.00
C ILE A 98 9.61 0.58 6.33
N PRO A 99 10.82 0.00 6.53
CA PRO A 99 12.03 0.54 5.90
C PRO A 99 11.88 0.65 4.38
N GLN A 100 12.25 1.80 3.83
CA GLN A 100 12.19 2.10 2.39
C GLN A 100 10.78 2.07 1.78
N ALA A 101 9.74 1.99 2.61
CA ALA A 101 8.36 2.00 2.11
C ALA A 101 7.96 3.38 1.61
N THR A 102 7.14 3.38 0.57
CA THR A 102 6.54 4.59 -0.01
C THR A 102 5.08 4.35 -0.33
N ILE A 103 4.36 5.43 -0.57
CA ILE A 103 2.98 5.39 -1.03
C ILE A 103 2.91 6.29 -2.26
N GLU A 104 2.33 5.77 -3.34
CA GLU A 104 2.10 6.54 -4.56
C GLU A 104 0.60 6.73 -4.75
N VAL A 105 0.22 7.96 -5.04
CA VAL A 105 -1.19 8.33 -5.25
C VAL A 105 -1.34 8.79 -6.69
N MET A 106 -1.97 7.96 -7.50
CA MET A 106 -2.10 8.19 -8.93
C MET A 106 -3.54 8.55 -9.30
N ALA A 107 -3.71 9.62 -10.07
CA ALA A 107 -5.04 9.99 -10.55
C ALA A 107 -5.58 8.92 -11.51
N ILE A 108 -6.84 8.54 -11.31
CA ILE A 108 -7.54 7.65 -12.23
C ILE A 108 -8.27 8.53 -13.23
N ARG A 109 -7.96 8.36 -14.51
CA ARG A 109 -8.59 9.12 -15.59
C ARG A 109 -9.30 8.17 -16.55
N PRO A 110 -10.49 8.53 -17.05
CA PRO A 110 -11.17 7.73 -18.08
C PRO A 110 -10.32 7.66 -19.35
N MET A 111 -10.35 6.54 -20.00
CA MET A 111 -9.70 6.36 -21.31
C MET A 111 -10.62 6.84 -22.41
#